data_81478b1cbdbedf2eab284ecbbbf492de
#
_entry.id   81478b1cbdbedf2eab284ecbbbf492de
#
_cell.length_a   1.000
_cell.length_b   1.000
_cell.length_c   1.000
_cell.angle_alpha   90.00
_cell.angle_beta   90.00
_cell.angle_gamma   90.00
#
_symmetry.space_group_name_H-M   'P 1'
#
loop_
_entity.id
_entity.type
_entity.pdbx_description
1 polymer ?
#
loop_
_entity_poly.entity_id
_entity_poly.type
_entity_poly.pdbx_seq_one_letter_code
_entity_poly.pdbx_strand_id
1 'polypeptide(L)'
;MRSLFLFLLLLNILYALWQLQAASVRPDSVLPAQELGGVERVSADSAGSLAETAPIARSEAVEEAPPAALCITLGVFAERREAEQLLQRLLALDVQAGLIEDDVVGSTDYWLVMPVSGGNVDALARLSLLQEQGIESFVITRGPLAGNISLGVFSRLDYAEARQAQLLADGNDVRVESVDKMRSQYLVQAQPAARRLVDQALLGRLRNDFPALQHQYQACSPVAKLGELP
;
A
#
# COMPACT_ATOMS: atom_id res chain seq x y z
N MET A 1 21.03 -3.62 -44.04
CA MET A 1 20.43 -2.68 -43.09
C MET A 1 18.94 -2.40 -43.36
N ARG A 2 18.51 -2.16 -44.63
CA ARG A 2 17.06 -1.96 -44.95
C ARG A 2 16.17 -3.14 -44.56
N SER A 3 16.63 -4.38 -44.73
CA SER A 3 15.86 -5.59 -44.40
C SER A 3 15.68 -5.73 -42.87
N LEU A 4 16.69 -5.40 -42.07
CA LEU A 4 16.63 -5.47 -40.61
C LEU A 4 15.65 -4.40 -40.06
N PHE A 5 15.67 -3.20 -40.66
CA PHE A 5 14.74 -2.13 -40.30
C PHE A 5 13.27 -2.52 -40.58
N LEU A 6 13.01 -3.08 -41.76
CA LEU A 6 11.65 -3.55 -42.13
C LEU A 6 11.17 -4.68 -41.23
N PHE A 7 12.06 -5.59 -40.83
CA PHE A 7 11.74 -6.67 -39.89
C PHE A 7 11.40 -6.16 -38.49
N LEU A 8 12.17 -5.21 -37.97
CA LEU A 8 11.87 -4.56 -36.68
C LEU A 8 10.57 -3.75 -36.72
N LEU A 9 10.28 -3.07 -37.82
CA LEU A 9 9.03 -2.33 -38.01
C LEU A 9 7.83 -3.27 -38.02
N LEU A 10 7.92 -4.39 -38.69
CA LEU A 10 6.89 -5.43 -38.74
C LEU A 10 6.64 -6.07 -37.37
N LEU A 11 7.70 -6.33 -36.59
CA LEU A 11 7.60 -6.81 -35.22
C LEU A 11 6.88 -5.82 -34.30
N ASN A 12 7.17 -4.53 -34.42
CA ASN A 12 6.50 -3.48 -33.64
C ASN A 12 5.01 -3.37 -34.00
N ILE A 13 4.65 -3.49 -35.29
CA ILE A 13 3.25 -3.49 -35.74
C ILE A 13 2.50 -4.74 -35.17
N LEU A 14 3.11 -5.91 -35.26
CA LEU A 14 2.53 -7.13 -34.70
C LEU A 14 2.34 -7.04 -33.18
N TYR A 15 3.29 -6.46 -32.48
CA TYR A 15 3.20 -6.23 -31.02
C TYR A 15 2.07 -5.25 -30.67
N ALA A 16 1.92 -4.17 -31.43
CA ALA A 16 0.85 -3.21 -31.24
C ALA A 16 -0.54 -3.83 -31.50
N LEU A 17 -0.68 -4.66 -32.53
CA LEU A 17 -1.93 -5.40 -32.81
C LEU A 17 -2.25 -6.41 -31.72
N TRP A 18 -1.26 -7.09 -31.17
CA TRP A 18 -1.43 -8.01 -30.05
C TRP A 18 -1.90 -7.30 -28.78
N GLN A 19 -1.36 -6.13 -28.47
CA GLN A 19 -1.78 -5.28 -27.34
C GLN A 19 -3.26 -4.82 -27.50
N LEU A 20 -3.69 -4.48 -28.71
CA LEU A 20 -5.08 -4.11 -28.97
C LEU A 20 -6.07 -5.27 -28.75
N GLN A 21 -5.65 -6.50 -29.02
CA GLN A 21 -6.47 -7.69 -28.74
C GLN A 21 -6.54 -8.03 -27.26
N ALA A 22 -5.46 -7.80 -26.49
CA ALA A 22 -5.41 -8.06 -25.06
C ALA A 22 -6.31 -7.11 -24.23
N ALA A 23 -6.63 -5.93 -24.76
CA ALA A 23 -7.49 -4.95 -24.10
C ALA A 23 -8.99 -5.30 -24.09
N SER A 24 -9.43 -6.36 -24.78
CA SER A 24 -10.85 -6.72 -24.92
C SER A 24 -11.34 -7.83 -23.97
N VAL A 25 -10.49 -8.37 -23.10
CA VAL A 25 -10.92 -9.37 -22.09
C VAL A 25 -11.20 -8.67 -20.77
N ARG A 26 -12.43 -8.18 -20.58
CA ARG A 26 -12.97 -7.87 -19.25
C ARG A 26 -13.40 -9.19 -18.61
N PRO A 27 -12.93 -9.55 -17.41
CA PRO A 27 -13.58 -10.59 -16.64
C PRO A 27 -14.86 -10.00 -16.03
N ASP A 28 -16.02 -10.48 -16.48
CA ASP A 28 -17.28 -10.35 -15.77
C ASP A 28 -17.17 -11.10 -14.45
N SER A 29 -16.93 -10.37 -13.36
CA SER A 29 -17.06 -10.88 -12.01
C SER A 29 -18.54 -10.96 -11.63
N VAL A 30 -19.13 -12.10 -11.90
CA VAL A 30 -20.43 -12.50 -11.35
C VAL A 30 -20.21 -12.77 -9.86
N LEU A 31 -20.73 -11.88 -9.00
CA LEU A 31 -20.86 -12.10 -7.57
C LEU A 31 -22.02 -13.11 -7.34
N PRO A 32 -21.82 -14.20 -6.61
CA PRO A 32 -22.94 -15.03 -6.18
C PRO A 32 -23.70 -14.29 -5.05
N ALA A 33 -25.00 -14.13 -5.29
CA ALA A 33 -25.95 -13.68 -4.26
C ALA A 33 -25.97 -14.68 -3.11
N GLN A 34 -25.60 -14.24 -1.90
CA GLN A 34 -25.87 -15.00 -0.69
C GLN A 34 -27.31 -14.73 -0.24
N GLU A 35 -28.09 -15.82 -0.27
CA GLU A 35 -29.43 -15.88 0.29
C GLU A 35 -29.42 -15.55 1.79
N LEU A 36 -30.23 -14.59 2.17
CA LEU A 36 -30.60 -14.27 3.54
C LEU A 36 -31.57 -15.33 4.06
N GLY A 37 -31.05 -16.31 4.78
CA GLY A 37 -31.85 -17.27 5.51
C GLY A 37 -32.19 -16.82 6.92
N GLY A 38 -33.49 -16.75 7.22
CA GLY A 38 -34.07 -17.13 8.51
C GLY A 38 -33.98 -16.14 9.66
N VAL A 39 -34.96 -15.27 9.76
CA VAL A 39 -35.36 -14.60 11.01
C VAL A 39 -36.19 -15.65 11.83
N GLU A 40 -35.61 -16.18 12.87
CA GLU A 40 -36.36 -16.97 13.87
C GLU A 40 -36.75 -16.06 15.02
N ARG A 41 -38.05 -15.79 15.11
CA ARG A 41 -38.70 -15.12 16.23
C ARG A 41 -38.82 -16.16 17.34
N VAL A 42 -38.21 -15.89 18.48
CA VAL A 42 -38.60 -16.57 19.74
C VAL A 42 -39.41 -15.59 20.58
N SER A 43 -40.66 -15.99 20.79
CA SER A 43 -41.68 -15.30 21.55
C SER A 43 -41.37 -15.35 23.05
N ALA A 44 -41.88 -14.32 23.72
CA ALA A 44 -41.96 -14.15 25.16
C ALA A 44 -42.75 -15.28 25.86
N ASP A 45 -42.36 -15.63 27.03
CA ASP A 45 -43.23 -15.56 28.24
C ASP A 45 -42.46 -16.04 29.47
N SER A 46 -42.50 -15.30 30.51
CA SER A 46 -42.99 -15.66 31.84
C SER A 46 -42.39 -14.81 32.96
N ALA A 47 -43.31 -14.20 33.63
CA ALA A 47 -43.20 -13.40 34.83
C ALA A 47 -42.66 -14.19 36.04
N GLY A 48 -41.99 -13.45 36.94
CA GLY A 48 -41.92 -13.92 38.32
C GLY A 48 -40.81 -13.31 39.18
N SER A 49 -41.16 -12.29 39.94
CA SER A 49 -40.94 -12.15 41.37
C SER A 49 -39.64 -11.62 41.95
N LEU A 50 -39.83 -10.44 42.54
CA LEU A 50 -39.34 -9.94 43.86
C LEU A 50 -37.85 -9.68 44.11
N ALA A 51 -37.58 -8.36 44.19
CA ALA A 51 -36.91 -7.65 45.28
C ALA A 51 -35.66 -8.27 45.93
N GLU A 52 -34.52 -7.63 45.67
CA GLU A 52 -33.55 -7.33 46.72
C GLU A 52 -32.77 -6.07 46.37
N THR A 53 -32.82 -5.13 47.27
CA THR A 53 -32.19 -3.81 47.21
C THR A 53 -30.71 -3.99 47.53
N ALA A 54 -29.84 -3.70 46.58
CA ALA A 54 -28.42 -3.48 46.83
C ALA A 54 -27.96 -2.15 46.20
N PRO A 55 -27.02 -1.43 46.80
CA PRO A 55 -26.79 0.00 46.56
C PRO A 55 -26.23 0.26 45.19
N ILE A 56 -26.76 1.32 44.58
CA ILE A 56 -26.33 1.90 43.30
C ILE A 56 -24.85 2.32 43.46
N ALA A 57 -23.95 1.45 42.97
CA ALA A 57 -22.63 1.90 42.63
C ALA A 57 -22.77 2.93 41.50
N ARG A 58 -22.42 4.16 41.82
CA ARG A 58 -22.36 5.27 40.86
C ARG A 58 -21.46 4.84 39.72
N SER A 59 -22.06 4.40 38.62
CA SER A 59 -21.37 4.20 37.36
C SER A 59 -20.75 5.55 37.03
N GLU A 60 -19.43 5.64 37.15
CA GLU A 60 -18.68 6.77 36.58
C GLU A 60 -19.07 6.79 35.10
N ALA A 61 -19.77 7.87 34.73
CA ALA A 61 -20.05 8.16 33.33
C ALA A 61 -18.68 8.18 32.62
N VAL A 62 -18.41 7.15 31.84
CA VAL A 62 -17.36 7.20 30.84
C VAL A 62 -17.75 8.39 29.98
N GLU A 63 -17.07 9.48 30.14
CA GLU A 63 -17.18 10.68 29.31
C GLU A 63 -16.85 10.23 27.90
N GLU A 64 -17.90 9.94 27.12
CA GLU A 64 -17.80 9.53 25.73
C GLU A 64 -17.13 10.69 25.01
N ALA A 65 -15.86 10.51 24.67
CA ALA A 65 -15.09 11.49 23.93
C ALA A 65 -15.91 11.92 22.70
N PRO A 66 -16.04 13.22 22.44
CA PRO A 66 -16.85 13.72 21.32
C PRO A 66 -16.41 13.00 20.05
N PRO A 67 -17.34 12.56 19.18
CA PRO A 67 -17.02 11.80 17.99
C PRO A 67 -15.96 12.57 17.20
N ALA A 68 -14.83 11.94 16.95
CA ALA A 68 -13.70 12.56 16.28
C ALA A 68 -14.19 13.21 14.97
N ALA A 69 -13.92 14.49 14.82
CA ALA A 69 -14.34 15.22 13.63
C ALA A 69 -13.71 14.56 12.39
N LEU A 70 -14.56 14.16 11.43
CA LEU A 70 -14.10 13.50 10.20
C LEU A 70 -13.70 14.55 9.16
N CYS A 71 -12.49 14.42 8.67
CA CYS A 71 -11.97 15.12 7.50
C CYS A 71 -12.31 14.38 6.21
N ILE A 72 -12.29 15.10 5.09
CA ILE A 72 -12.39 14.49 3.75
C ILE A 72 -10.99 14.42 3.19
N THR A 73 -10.51 13.21 2.94
CA THR A 73 -9.25 12.98 2.24
C THR A 73 -9.53 12.76 0.76
N LEU A 74 -8.85 13.51 -0.08
CA LEU A 74 -9.01 13.56 -1.52
C LEU A 74 -7.74 13.08 -2.21
N GLY A 75 -7.89 12.14 -3.13
CA GLY A 75 -6.83 11.59 -3.96
C GLY A 75 -5.88 10.68 -3.19
N VAL A 76 -5.09 9.97 -3.97
CA VAL A 76 -3.82 9.34 -3.61
C VAL A 76 -2.91 9.60 -4.81
N PHE A 77 -1.98 10.53 -4.67
CA PHE A 77 -1.11 10.96 -5.75
C PHE A 77 0.29 10.41 -5.54
N ALA A 78 0.90 9.92 -6.60
CA ALA A 78 2.30 9.50 -6.57
C ALA A 78 3.26 10.70 -6.62
N GLU A 79 2.81 11.81 -7.20
CA GLU A 79 3.59 13.03 -7.36
C GLU A 79 3.04 14.17 -6.50
N ARG A 80 3.90 14.80 -5.74
CA ARG A 80 3.58 15.95 -4.90
C ARG A 80 2.94 17.10 -5.70
N ARG A 81 3.45 17.35 -6.91
CA ARG A 81 2.96 18.43 -7.80
C ARG A 81 1.46 18.27 -8.11
N GLU A 82 1.01 17.05 -8.36
CA GLU A 82 -0.38 16.77 -8.68
C GLU A 82 -1.29 17.05 -7.48
N ALA A 83 -0.87 16.63 -6.30
CA ALA A 83 -1.58 16.93 -5.05
C ALA A 83 -1.60 18.43 -4.74
N GLU A 84 -0.51 19.16 -5.00
CA GLU A 84 -0.44 20.62 -4.86
C GLU A 84 -1.41 21.34 -5.82
N GLN A 85 -1.55 20.86 -7.04
CA GLN A 85 -2.53 21.40 -8.01
C GLN A 85 -3.96 21.24 -7.50
N LEU A 86 -4.30 20.06 -6.96
CA LEU A 86 -5.60 19.85 -6.32
C LEU A 86 -5.80 20.80 -5.13
N LEU A 87 -4.79 20.92 -4.26
CA LEU A 87 -4.84 21.81 -3.10
C LEU A 87 -5.11 23.26 -3.52
N GLN A 88 -4.38 23.78 -4.49
CA GLN A 88 -4.59 25.14 -5.01
C GLN A 88 -6.00 25.33 -5.57
N ARG A 89 -6.53 24.32 -6.26
CA ARG A 89 -7.89 24.34 -6.80
C ARG A 89 -8.94 24.42 -5.68
N LEU A 90 -8.75 23.65 -4.59
CA LEU A 90 -9.64 23.67 -3.43
C LEU A 90 -9.59 25.00 -2.69
N LEU A 91 -8.39 25.54 -2.47
CA LEU A 91 -8.21 26.85 -1.82
C LEU A 91 -8.84 27.98 -2.62
N ALA A 92 -8.79 27.94 -3.96
CA ALA A 92 -9.46 28.90 -4.83
C ALA A 92 -11.01 28.83 -4.77
N LEU A 93 -11.54 27.76 -4.19
CA LEU A 93 -12.97 27.54 -3.96
C LEU A 93 -13.36 27.73 -2.47
N ASP A 94 -12.50 28.39 -1.68
CA ASP A 94 -12.64 28.60 -0.24
C ASP A 94 -12.74 27.32 0.59
N VAL A 95 -12.33 26.18 0.03
CA VAL A 95 -12.25 24.90 0.74
C VAL A 95 -10.94 24.85 1.52
N GLN A 96 -11.02 24.95 2.84
CA GLN A 96 -9.86 24.82 3.73
C GLN A 96 -9.32 23.38 3.68
N ALA A 97 -8.15 23.22 3.12
CA ALA A 97 -7.48 21.91 2.94
C ALA A 97 -5.97 22.04 3.17
N GLY A 98 -5.32 20.91 3.37
CA GLY A 98 -3.87 20.83 3.50
C GLY A 98 -3.33 19.59 2.80
N LEU A 99 -2.04 19.63 2.47
CA LEU A 99 -1.30 18.51 1.90
C LEU A 99 -0.81 17.60 3.03
N ILE A 100 -0.97 16.30 2.85
CA ILE A 100 -0.41 15.26 3.70
C ILE A 100 0.54 14.43 2.85
N GLU A 101 1.74 14.21 3.34
CA GLU A 101 2.69 13.25 2.81
C GLU A 101 2.68 12.03 3.73
N ASP A 102 2.49 10.87 3.15
CA ASP A 102 2.37 9.58 3.85
C ASP A 102 3.27 8.55 3.17
N ASP A 103 4.05 7.84 3.98
CA ASP A 103 4.94 6.81 3.48
C ASP A 103 4.26 5.45 3.59
N VAL A 104 4.03 4.82 2.45
CA VAL A 104 3.38 3.52 2.34
C VAL A 104 4.30 2.48 1.73
N VAL A 105 4.03 1.22 2.01
CA VAL A 105 4.73 0.14 1.32
C VAL A 105 4.34 0.17 -0.16
N GLY A 106 5.32 0.47 -1.00
CA GLY A 106 5.14 0.52 -2.46
C GLY A 106 5.32 -0.84 -3.11
N SER A 107 6.31 -1.59 -2.65
CA SER A 107 6.59 -2.96 -3.10
C SER A 107 7.44 -3.67 -2.04
N THR A 108 7.44 -5.00 -2.07
CA THR A 108 8.30 -5.83 -1.24
C THR A 108 9.29 -6.56 -2.12
N ASP A 109 10.58 -6.47 -1.80
CA ASP A 109 11.62 -7.30 -2.38
C ASP A 109 11.91 -8.50 -1.47
N TYR A 110 12.13 -9.64 -2.08
CA TYR A 110 12.51 -10.89 -1.42
C TYR A 110 13.99 -11.13 -1.66
N TRP A 111 14.78 -10.95 -0.63
CA TRP A 111 16.23 -11.10 -0.66
C TRP A 111 16.59 -12.52 -0.26
N LEU A 112 17.38 -13.18 -1.10
CA LEU A 112 17.97 -14.46 -0.76
C LEU A 112 19.32 -14.23 -0.08
N VAL A 113 19.38 -14.52 1.20
CA VAL A 113 20.48 -14.09 2.08
C VAL A 113 21.17 -15.28 2.71
N MET A 114 22.51 -15.29 2.64
CA MET A 114 23.35 -16.14 3.46
C MET A 114 23.83 -15.36 4.70
N PRO A 115 23.45 -15.78 5.91
CA PRO A 115 23.88 -15.10 7.13
C PRO A 115 25.37 -15.27 7.38
N VAL A 116 26.03 -14.21 7.82
CA VAL A 116 27.45 -14.22 8.19
C VAL A 116 27.61 -13.67 9.61
N SER A 117 28.30 -14.44 10.46
CA SER A 117 28.47 -14.08 11.88
C SER A 117 29.82 -13.46 12.20
N GLY A 118 30.82 -13.55 11.32
CA GLY A 118 32.22 -13.16 11.57
C GLY A 118 32.62 -11.79 11.01
N GLY A 119 31.66 -10.94 10.63
CA GLY A 119 31.92 -9.59 10.12
C GLY A 119 32.42 -9.58 8.66
N ASN A 120 32.98 -8.43 8.22
CA ASN A 120 33.35 -8.21 6.83
C ASN A 120 34.40 -9.17 6.27
N VAL A 121 35.36 -9.60 7.10
CA VAL A 121 36.41 -10.51 6.67
C VAL A 121 35.83 -11.88 6.29
N ASP A 122 34.98 -12.42 7.15
CA ASP A 122 34.29 -13.69 6.89
C ASP A 122 33.29 -13.58 5.73
N ALA A 123 32.63 -12.45 5.61
CA ALA A 123 31.73 -12.19 4.47
C ALA A 123 32.51 -12.21 3.13
N LEU A 124 33.68 -11.58 3.07
CA LEU A 124 34.52 -11.57 1.88
C LEU A 124 35.08 -12.95 1.55
N ALA A 125 35.51 -13.71 2.57
CA ALA A 125 36.01 -15.08 2.36
C ALA A 125 34.91 -16.01 1.81
N ARG A 126 33.70 -15.95 2.39
CA ARG A 126 32.54 -16.70 1.89
C ARG A 126 32.08 -16.24 0.49
N LEU A 127 32.12 -14.93 0.23
CA LEU A 127 31.82 -14.37 -1.09
C LEU A 127 32.72 -14.96 -2.16
N SER A 128 34.05 -15.04 -1.90
CA SER A 128 35.02 -15.62 -2.85
C SER A 128 34.70 -17.09 -3.15
N LEU A 129 34.36 -17.89 -2.13
CA LEU A 129 33.99 -19.30 -2.31
C LEU A 129 32.71 -19.46 -3.17
N LEU A 130 31.70 -18.60 -2.95
CA LEU A 130 30.47 -18.63 -3.75
C LEU A 130 30.74 -18.26 -5.21
N GLN A 131 31.60 -17.28 -5.45
CA GLN A 131 31.98 -16.84 -6.78
C GLN A 131 32.81 -17.90 -7.52
N GLU A 132 33.70 -18.64 -6.81
CA GLU A 132 34.40 -19.78 -7.37
C GLU A 132 33.46 -20.92 -7.79
N GLN A 133 32.33 -21.08 -7.10
CA GLN A 133 31.25 -22.00 -7.46
C GLN A 133 30.35 -21.48 -8.60
N GLY A 134 30.62 -20.30 -9.13
CA GLY A 134 29.79 -19.65 -10.16
C GLY A 134 28.47 -19.09 -9.64
N ILE A 135 28.34 -18.92 -8.32
CA ILE A 135 27.14 -18.34 -7.70
C ILE A 135 27.32 -16.83 -7.64
N GLU A 136 26.49 -16.10 -8.41
CA GLU A 136 26.44 -14.61 -8.33
C GLU A 136 26.02 -14.19 -6.93
N SER A 137 26.86 -13.39 -6.29
CA SER A 137 26.65 -12.98 -4.91
C SER A 137 27.37 -11.68 -4.60
N PHE A 138 26.90 -10.94 -3.59
CA PHE A 138 27.54 -9.70 -3.11
C PHE A 138 27.28 -9.47 -1.63
N VAL A 139 28.17 -8.73 -0.95
CA VAL A 139 28.00 -8.35 0.44
C VAL A 139 27.01 -7.17 0.53
N ILE A 140 25.99 -7.31 1.36
CA ILE A 140 25.01 -6.25 1.62
C ILE A 140 25.67 -5.23 2.56
N THR A 141 25.85 -4.01 2.08
CA THR A 141 26.57 -2.96 2.82
C THR A 141 25.67 -2.01 3.59
N ARG A 142 24.37 -1.98 3.32
CA ARG A 142 23.41 -1.05 3.93
C ARG A 142 22.06 -1.72 4.20
N GLY A 143 21.30 -1.12 5.12
CA GLY A 143 19.94 -1.56 5.44
C GLY A 143 19.89 -2.67 6.50
N PRO A 144 18.71 -3.24 6.73
CA PRO A 144 18.48 -4.20 7.82
C PRO A 144 19.25 -5.52 7.65
N LEU A 145 19.66 -5.85 6.43
CA LEU A 145 20.39 -7.08 6.09
C LEU A 145 21.91 -6.86 5.96
N ALA A 146 22.42 -5.66 6.31
CA ALA A 146 23.84 -5.34 6.17
C ALA A 146 24.74 -6.35 6.89
N GLY A 147 25.91 -6.65 6.30
CA GLY A 147 26.86 -7.64 6.79
C GLY A 147 26.65 -9.06 6.31
N ASN A 148 25.50 -9.36 5.71
CA ASN A 148 25.21 -10.66 5.11
C ASN A 148 25.55 -10.66 3.61
N ILE A 149 25.50 -11.85 2.99
CA ILE A 149 25.71 -12.02 1.56
C ILE A 149 24.35 -12.20 0.87
N SER A 150 24.09 -11.42 -0.17
CA SER A 150 22.95 -11.63 -1.07
C SER A 150 23.32 -12.58 -2.20
N LEU A 151 22.43 -13.53 -2.46
CA LEU A 151 22.51 -14.48 -3.57
C LEU A 151 21.39 -14.23 -4.61
N GLY A 152 20.70 -13.13 -4.47
CA GLY A 152 19.66 -12.67 -5.38
C GLY A 152 18.59 -11.83 -4.69
N VAL A 153 17.92 -11.01 -5.50
CA VAL A 153 16.79 -10.18 -5.07
C VAL A 153 15.66 -10.41 -6.06
N PHE A 154 14.48 -10.71 -5.55
CA PHE A 154 13.33 -11.08 -6.35
C PHE A 154 12.15 -10.17 -6.00
N SER A 155 11.34 -9.85 -7.00
CA SER A 155 10.09 -9.11 -6.80
C SER A 155 8.90 -10.02 -6.43
N ARG A 156 9.11 -11.34 -6.48
CA ARG A 156 8.09 -12.35 -6.19
C ARG A 156 8.65 -13.41 -5.25
N LEU A 157 7.86 -13.77 -4.25
CA LEU A 157 8.24 -14.75 -3.24
C LEU A 157 8.51 -16.15 -3.83
N ASP A 158 7.63 -16.61 -4.73
CA ASP A 158 7.74 -17.95 -5.35
C ASP A 158 9.06 -18.16 -6.09
N TYR A 159 9.59 -17.12 -6.75
CA TYR A 159 10.91 -17.21 -7.40
C TYR A 159 12.06 -17.22 -6.39
N ALA A 160 11.95 -16.46 -5.31
CA ALA A 160 12.94 -16.48 -4.23
C ALA A 160 13.00 -17.87 -3.55
N GLU A 161 11.84 -18.45 -3.23
CA GLU A 161 11.72 -19.77 -2.61
C GLU A 161 12.25 -20.89 -3.54
N ALA A 162 11.93 -20.84 -4.83
CA ALA A 162 12.45 -21.80 -5.79
C ALA A 162 13.97 -21.74 -5.87
N ARG A 163 14.56 -20.54 -5.88
CA ARG A 163 16.01 -20.37 -5.87
C ARG A 163 16.64 -20.81 -4.55
N GLN A 164 15.98 -20.52 -3.43
CA GLN A 164 16.39 -20.99 -2.11
C GLN A 164 16.51 -22.52 -2.07
N ALA A 165 15.47 -23.22 -2.54
CA ALA A 165 15.46 -24.68 -2.55
C ALA A 165 16.64 -25.27 -3.35
N GLN A 166 17.00 -24.66 -4.48
CA GLN A 166 18.17 -25.06 -5.27
C GLN A 166 19.47 -24.90 -4.47
N LEU A 167 19.68 -23.73 -3.89
CA LEU A 167 20.91 -23.42 -3.15
C LEU A 167 21.03 -24.24 -1.86
N LEU A 168 19.92 -24.55 -1.19
CA LEU A 168 19.91 -25.48 -0.05
C LEU A 168 20.31 -26.91 -0.49
N ALA A 169 19.82 -27.37 -1.65
CA ALA A 169 20.20 -28.67 -2.21
C ALA A 169 21.70 -28.74 -2.56
N ASP A 170 22.29 -27.60 -2.96
CA ASP A 170 23.74 -27.46 -3.21
C ASP A 170 24.57 -27.30 -1.92
N GLY A 171 23.93 -27.38 -0.73
CA GLY A 171 24.57 -27.30 0.58
C GLY A 171 24.83 -25.88 1.10
N ASN A 172 24.25 -24.86 0.49
CA ASN A 172 24.35 -23.48 0.96
C ASN A 172 23.28 -23.16 1.99
N ASP A 173 23.66 -22.61 3.14
CA ASP A 173 22.71 -22.14 4.15
C ASP A 173 22.17 -20.76 3.77
N VAL A 174 20.97 -20.71 3.19
CA VAL A 174 20.34 -19.51 2.68
C VAL A 174 18.88 -19.38 3.15
N ARG A 175 18.44 -18.14 3.34
CA ARG A 175 17.08 -17.84 3.74
C ARG A 175 16.49 -16.68 2.92
N VAL A 176 15.16 -16.67 2.78
CA VAL A 176 14.45 -15.56 2.14
C VAL A 176 14.07 -14.56 3.21
N GLU A 177 14.45 -13.31 3.00
CA GLU A 177 14.11 -12.16 3.84
C GLU A 177 13.30 -11.15 3.02
N SER A 178 12.17 -10.70 3.55
CA SER A 178 11.36 -9.66 2.91
C SER A 178 11.83 -8.27 3.34
N VAL A 179 12.00 -7.38 2.37
CA VAL A 179 12.36 -5.98 2.60
C VAL A 179 11.37 -5.09 1.87
N ASP A 180 10.60 -4.35 2.63
CA ASP A 180 9.64 -3.41 2.10
C ASP A 180 10.34 -2.15 1.56
N LYS A 181 9.96 -1.76 0.35
CA LYS A 181 10.32 -0.48 -0.26
C LYS A 181 9.23 0.53 0.02
N MET A 182 9.52 1.48 0.86
CA MET A 182 8.62 2.59 1.12
C MET A 182 8.57 3.52 -0.09
N ARG A 183 7.41 4.07 -0.34
CA ARG A 183 7.20 5.17 -1.29
C ARG A 183 6.32 6.23 -0.65
N SER A 184 6.64 7.48 -0.90
CA SER A 184 5.77 8.57 -0.49
C SER A 184 4.54 8.62 -1.39
N GLN A 185 3.39 8.86 -0.79
CA GLN A 185 2.15 9.23 -1.45
C GLN A 185 1.64 10.54 -0.88
N TYR A 186 0.90 11.27 -1.69
CA TYR A 186 0.41 12.60 -1.35
C TYR A 186 -1.11 12.60 -1.35
N LEU A 187 -1.70 13.17 -0.31
CA LEU A 187 -3.15 13.27 -0.14
C LEU A 187 -3.49 14.72 0.18
N VAL A 188 -4.68 15.15 -0.21
CA VAL A 188 -5.20 16.47 0.18
C VAL A 188 -6.35 16.27 1.15
N GLN A 189 -6.19 16.77 2.37
CA GLN A 189 -7.20 16.63 3.41
C GLN A 189 -7.93 17.95 3.62
N ALA A 190 -9.25 17.95 3.40
CA ALA A 190 -10.12 19.07 3.70
C ALA A 190 -10.65 18.96 5.14
N GLN A 191 -10.69 20.10 5.84
CA GLN A 191 -11.14 20.17 7.23
C GLN A 191 -12.63 19.84 7.37
N PRO A 192 -13.11 19.42 8.55
CA PRO A 192 -14.51 19.09 8.78
C PRO A 192 -15.47 20.23 8.44
N ALA A 193 -15.08 21.47 8.68
CA ALA A 193 -15.86 22.66 8.34
C ALA A 193 -16.11 22.80 6.84
N ALA A 194 -15.16 22.36 6.01
CA ALA A 194 -15.26 22.41 4.55
C ALA A 194 -16.16 21.31 3.96
N ARG A 195 -16.64 20.36 4.78
CA ARG A 195 -17.45 19.21 4.34
C ARG A 195 -18.70 19.60 3.54
N ARG A 196 -19.31 20.75 3.84
CA ARG A 196 -20.48 21.26 3.12
C ARG A 196 -20.15 21.79 1.73
N LEU A 197 -18.90 22.18 1.50
CA LEU A 197 -18.43 22.71 0.22
C LEU A 197 -17.97 21.59 -0.72
N VAL A 198 -17.54 20.45 -0.16
CA VAL A 198 -17.09 19.28 -0.93
C VAL A 198 -18.28 18.36 -1.18
N ASP A 199 -19.17 18.80 -2.06
CA ASP A 199 -20.35 18.06 -2.49
C ASP A 199 -20.07 17.19 -3.73
N GLN A 200 -21.06 16.41 -4.14
CA GLN A 200 -20.98 15.54 -5.32
C GLN A 200 -20.74 16.33 -6.63
N ALA A 201 -21.26 17.57 -6.70
CA ALA A 201 -21.09 18.41 -7.88
C ALA A 201 -19.64 18.90 -7.98
N LEU A 202 -19.02 19.30 -6.87
CA LEU A 202 -17.60 19.65 -6.82
C LEU A 202 -16.72 18.43 -7.14
N LEU A 203 -16.97 17.29 -6.49
CA LEU A 203 -16.23 16.05 -6.75
C LEU A 203 -16.33 15.63 -8.22
N GLY A 204 -17.49 15.78 -8.85
CA GLY A 204 -17.70 15.52 -10.27
C GLY A 204 -16.83 16.42 -11.16
N ARG A 205 -16.74 17.72 -10.84
CA ARG A 205 -15.88 18.67 -11.57
C ARG A 205 -14.39 18.34 -11.38
N LEU A 206 -13.99 18.05 -10.14
CA LEU A 206 -12.60 17.72 -9.85
C LEU A 206 -12.14 16.44 -10.57
N ARG A 207 -13.02 15.46 -10.75
CA ARG A 207 -12.69 14.22 -11.51
C ARG A 207 -12.45 14.47 -13.00
N ASN A 208 -12.91 15.56 -13.57
CA ASN A 208 -12.56 15.92 -14.94
C ASN A 208 -11.09 16.31 -15.07
N ASP A 209 -10.56 17.00 -14.06
CA ASP A 209 -9.16 17.42 -14.02
C ASP A 209 -8.26 16.32 -13.42
N PHE A 210 -8.80 15.50 -12.50
CA PHE A 210 -8.12 14.42 -11.79
C PHE A 210 -8.93 13.11 -11.91
N PRO A 211 -8.84 12.38 -13.04
CA PRO A 211 -9.70 11.22 -13.32
C PRO A 211 -9.63 10.10 -12.26
N ALA A 212 -8.45 9.93 -11.62
CA ALA A 212 -8.24 8.94 -10.57
C ALA A 212 -8.64 9.43 -9.17
N LEU A 213 -9.29 10.61 -9.05
CA LEU A 213 -9.63 11.20 -7.76
C LEU A 213 -10.60 10.33 -6.98
N GLN A 214 -10.12 9.77 -5.89
CA GLN A 214 -10.91 9.10 -4.87
C GLN A 214 -11.14 10.03 -3.69
N HIS A 215 -12.15 9.76 -2.89
CA HIS A 215 -12.39 10.49 -1.65
C HIS A 215 -12.85 9.53 -0.56
N GLN A 216 -12.44 9.81 0.66
CA GLN A 216 -12.85 9.05 1.84
C GLN A 216 -12.96 9.95 3.06
N TYR A 217 -13.82 9.55 4.00
CA TYR A 217 -13.97 10.20 5.28
C TYR A 217 -13.14 9.44 6.31
N GLN A 218 -12.24 10.14 6.99
CA GLN A 218 -11.39 9.56 8.02
C GLN A 218 -11.12 10.57 9.13
N ALA A 219 -10.59 10.10 10.26
CA ALA A 219 -10.14 10.99 11.32
C ALA A 219 -9.11 11.98 10.74
N CYS A 220 -9.19 13.24 11.21
CA CYS A 220 -8.27 14.27 10.74
C CYS A 220 -6.83 13.93 11.17
N SER A 221 -5.93 13.83 10.21
CA SER A 221 -4.49 13.77 10.48
C SER A 221 -3.97 15.17 10.81
N PRO A 222 -2.94 15.29 11.66
CA PRO A 222 -2.27 16.58 11.87
C PRO A 222 -1.65 17.01 10.53
N VAL A 223 -2.28 17.99 9.88
CA VAL A 223 -1.74 18.60 8.67
C VAL A 223 -0.47 19.34 9.07
N ALA A 224 0.66 19.02 8.43
CA ALA A 224 1.85 19.86 8.55
C ALA A 224 1.45 21.27 8.08
N LYS A 225 1.46 22.23 9.02
CA LYS A 225 1.18 23.63 8.68
C LYS A 225 2.26 24.09 7.72
N LEU A 226 1.89 24.30 6.45
CA LEU A 226 2.71 25.07 5.51
C LEU A 226 2.82 26.50 6.05
N GLY A 227 3.84 26.79 6.85
CA GLY A 227 3.99 28.15 7.36
C GLY A 227 5.02 28.39 8.44
N GLU A 228 5.72 27.36 8.93
CA GLU A 228 6.86 27.58 9.84
C GLU A 228 8.11 26.93 9.24
N LEU A 229 8.72 27.69 8.32
CA LEU A 229 10.13 27.53 8.01
C LEU A 229 10.91 28.26 9.10
N PRO A 230 11.95 27.62 9.68
CA PRO A 230 12.85 28.25 10.66
C PRO A 230 13.67 29.38 10.03
#